data_96ba0d581a151990f2c8ade609b61edc
#
_entry.id   96ba0d581a151990f2c8ade609b61edc
#
_cell.length_a   1.000
_cell.length_b   1.000
_cell.length_c   1.000
_cell.angle_alpha   90.00
_cell.angle_beta   90.00
_cell.angle_gamma   90.00
#
_symmetry.space_group_name_H-M   'P 1'
#
loop_
_entity.id
_entity.type
_entity.pdbx_description
1 polymer ?
#
loop_
_entity_poly.entity_id
_entity_poly.type
_entity_poly.pdbx_seq_one_letter_code
_entity_poly.pdbx_strand_id
1 'polypeptide(L)'
;LLTNYSKTEVVADTSSLISLQTGGVLELSLDLFDVSIPEIVVTELKDVAGYDDAHGKSARYVLRLIKEDKISVREVISISETESRVESRVDAGEMSCLNLCRQEQIPILVTDDWRALPKLIEISLIHKRRSLCICDPRSTEQTCAGLRWHSQPEPDRPYR
;
A
#
# COMPACT_ATOMS: atom_id res chain seq x y z
N LEU A 1 -14.46 25.22 -15.28
CA LEU A 1 -13.25 25.21 -14.41
C LEU A 1 -13.10 23.81 -13.87
N LEU A 2 -12.36 22.94 -14.61
CA LEU A 2 -11.91 21.65 -14.11
C LEU A 2 -10.78 21.93 -13.11
N THR A 3 -11.08 21.84 -11.83
CA THR A 3 -10.04 21.82 -10.80
C THR A 3 -9.20 20.57 -11.02
N ASN A 4 -7.93 20.75 -11.41
CA ASN A 4 -6.94 19.68 -11.42
C ASN A 4 -6.73 19.25 -9.95
N TYR A 5 -7.52 18.31 -9.46
CA TYR A 5 -7.17 17.61 -8.24
C TYR A 5 -6.01 16.69 -8.58
N SER A 6 -4.85 16.94 -7.99
CA SER A 6 -3.77 15.95 -8.01
C SER A 6 -4.28 14.69 -7.32
N LYS A 7 -4.12 13.53 -7.97
CA LYS A 7 -4.45 12.25 -7.35
C LYS A 7 -3.60 12.06 -6.10
N THR A 8 -4.16 11.35 -5.13
CA THR A 8 -3.38 10.96 -3.94
C THR A 8 -2.43 9.82 -4.31
N GLU A 9 -1.17 9.99 -3.98
CA GLU A 9 -0.18 8.92 -4.17
C GLU A 9 -0.36 7.81 -3.14
N VAL A 10 -0.26 6.57 -3.61
CA VAL A 10 -0.34 5.36 -2.79
C VAL A 10 0.74 4.36 -3.21
N VAL A 11 1.23 3.56 -2.28
CA VAL A 11 2.04 2.38 -2.58
C VAL A 11 1.14 1.15 -2.44
N ALA A 12 1.23 0.22 -3.38
CA ALA A 12 0.49 -1.03 -3.36
C ALA A 12 1.44 -2.23 -3.42
N ASP A 13 1.12 -3.29 -2.69
CA ASP A 13 1.83 -4.56 -2.77
C ASP A 13 1.25 -5.49 -3.86
N THR A 14 1.91 -6.61 -4.10
CA THR A 14 1.50 -7.61 -5.10
C THR A 14 0.11 -8.16 -4.82
N SER A 15 -0.16 -8.46 -3.55
CA SER A 15 -1.41 -9.11 -3.13
C SER A 15 -2.61 -8.18 -3.31
N SER A 16 -2.47 -6.91 -2.93
CA SER A 16 -3.52 -5.91 -3.08
C SER A 16 -3.83 -5.61 -4.55
N LEU A 17 -2.82 -5.51 -5.42
CA LEU A 17 -3.02 -5.30 -6.86
C LEU A 17 -3.80 -6.46 -7.50
N ILE A 18 -3.43 -7.70 -7.16
CA ILE A 18 -4.13 -8.90 -7.63
C ILE A 18 -5.57 -8.92 -7.11
N SER A 19 -5.79 -8.60 -5.84
CA SER A 19 -7.12 -8.56 -5.23
C SER A 19 -8.00 -7.47 -5.84
N LEU A 20 -7.48 -6.27 -6.05
CA LEU A 20 -8.20 -5.17 -6.72
C LEU A 20 -8.57 -5.55 -8.17
N GLN A 21 -7.64 -6.22 -8.90
CA GLN A 21 -7.93 -6.68 -10.26
C GLN A 21 -8.94 -7.81 -10.27
N THR A 22 -8.82 -8.78 -9.37
CA THR A 22 -9.79 -9.89 -9.27
C THR A 22 -11.18 -9.40 -8.90
N GLY A 23 -11.25 -8.37 -8.04
CA GLY A 23 -12.49 -7.68 -7.68
C GLY A 23 -13.04 -6.74 -8.76
N GLY A 24 -12.31 -6.52 -9.86
CA GLY A 24 -12.75 -5.66 -10.98
C GLY A 24 -12.73 -4.15 -10.66
N VAL A 25 -12.01 -3.74 -9.63
CA VAL A 25 -11.97 -2.33 -9.17
C VAL A 25 -10.61 -1.66 -9.37
N LEU A 26 -9.61 -2.36 -9.93
CA LEU A 26 -8.27 -1.83 -10.10
C LEU A 26 -8.25 -0.57 -11.00
N GLU A 27 -8.91 -0.58 -12.15
CA GLU A 27 -8.94 0.58 -13.04
C GLU A 27 -9.60 1.80 -12.38
N LEU A 28 -10.71 1.59 -11.65
CA LEU A 28 -11.33 2.65 -10.87
C LEU A 28 -10.36 3.20 -9.81
N SER A 29 -9.58 2.33 -9.15
CA SER A 29 -8.56 2.77 -8.20
C SER A 29 -7.47 3.61 -8.86
N LEU A 30 -7.03 3.23 -10.07
CA LEU A 30 -6.06 4.01 -10.85
C LEU A 30 -6.60 5.35 -11.36
N ASP A 31 -7.92 5.48 -11.51
CA ASP A 31 -8.55 6.77 -11.82
C ASP A 31 -8.53 7.72 -10.62
N LEU A 32 -8.54 7.20 -9.40
CA LEU A 32 -8.62 7.97 -8.16
C LEU A 32 -7.24 8.22 -7.53
N PHE A 33 -6.28 7.30 -7.72
CA PHE A 33 -4.98 7.32 -7.07
C PHE A 33 -3.83 7.22 -8.07
N ASP A 34 -2.70 7.83 -7.73
CA ASP A 34 -1.42 7.59 -8.39
C ASP A 34 -0.71 6.44 -7.67
N VAL A 35 -0.70 5.27 -8.30
CA VAL A 35 -0.15 4.04 -7.71
C VAL A 35 1.31 3.89 -8.06
N SER A 36 2.15 3.75 -7.02
CA SER A 36 3.57 3.43 -7.13
C SER A 36 3.89 2.08 -6.50
N ILE A 37 4.84 1.35 -7.09
CA ILE A 37 5.28 0.04 -6.60
C ILE A 37 6.81 -0.05 -6.64
N PRO A 38 7.46 -0.80 -5.73
CA PRO A 38 8.88 -1.12 -5.84
C PRO A 38 9.13 -2.19 -6.91
N GLU A 39 10.36 -2.27 -7.43
CA GLU A 39 10.75 -3.25 -8.45
C GLU A 39 10.52 -4.71 -8.05
N ILE A 40 10.63 -5.04 -6.76
CA ILE A 40 10.39 -6.39 -6.26
C ILE A 40 8.96 -6.86 -6.54
N VAL A 41 7.97 -5.96 -6.43
CA VAL A 41 6.56 -6.26 -6.76
C VAL A 41 6.40 -6.64 -8.24
N VAL A 42 7.18 -6.03 -9.14
CA VAL A 42 7.18 -6.42 -10.56
C VAL A 42 7.71 -7.85 -10.72
N THR A 43 8.71 -8.23 -9.94
CA THR A 43 9.27 -9.59 -9.97
C THR A 43 8.24 -10.61 -9.46
N GLU A 44 7.63 -10.34 -8.32
CA GLU A 44 6.57 -11.18 -7.76
C GLU A 44 5.37 -11.33 -8.71
N LEU A 45 4.94 -10.23 -9.36
CA LEU A 45 3.87 -10.27 -10.36
C LEU A 45 4.24 -11.15 -11.56
N LYS A 46 5.51 -11.16 -11.99
CA LYS A 46 5.98 -12.04 -13.07
C LYS A 46 5.92 -13.51 -12.66
N ASP A 47 6.29 -13.82 -11.42
CA ASP A 47 6.23 -15.18 -10.88
C ASP A 47 4.78 -15.66 -10.82
N VAL A 48 3.86 -14.84 -10.27
CA VAL A 48 2.42 -15.15 -10.22
C VAL A 48 1.82 -15.26 -11.62
N ALA A 49 2.24 -14.45 -12.57
CA ALA A 49 1.77 -14.47 -13.96
C ALA A 49 2.05 -15.81 -14.69
N GLY A 50 2.98 -16.61 -14.17
CA GLY A 50 3.28 -17.96 -14.64
C GLY A 50 2.19 -18.99 -14.38
N TYR A 51 1.28 -18.73 -13.43
CA TYR A 51 0.19 -19.64 -13.12
C TYR A 51 -1.00 -19.50 -14.09
N ASP A 52 -1.67 -20.62 -14.40
CA ASP A 52 -2.84 -20.61 -15.28
C ASP A 52 -4.15 -20.62 -14.49
N ASP A 53 -4.28 -19.68 -13.57
CA ASP A 53 -5.45 -19.49 -12.72
C ASP A 53 -5.92 -18.01 -12.73
N ALA A 54 -6.87 -17.68 -11.87
CA ALA A 54 -7.41 -16.34 -11.76
C ALA A 54 -6.35 -15.33 -11.30
N HIS A 55 -5.44 -15.72 -10.38
CA HIS A 55 -4.38 -14.86 -9.89
C HIS A 55 -3.34 -14.60 -10.99
N GLY A 56 -2.93 -15.63 -11.72
CA GLY A 56 -2.02 -15.48 -12.86
C GLY A 56 -2.60 -14.58 -13.96
N LYS A 57 -3.90 -14.69 -14.24
CA LYS A 57 -4.59 -13.79 -15.18
C LYS A 57 -4.58 -12.34 -14.66
N SER A 58 -4.87 -12.14 -13.39
CA SER A 58 -4.84 -10.81 -12.75
C SER A 58 -3.43 -10.23 -12.77
N ALA A 59 -2.40 -11.01 -12.43
CA ALA A 59 -1.01 -10.57 -12.47
C ALA A 59 -0.57 -10.15 -13.89
N ARG A 60 -0.92 -10.92 -14.92
CA ARG A 60 -0.67 -10.55 -16.33
C ARG A 60 -1.35 -9.22 -16.71
N TYR A 61 -2.56 -8.99 -16.20
CA TYR A 61 -3.27 -7.73 -16.43
C TYR A 61 -2.55 -6.55 -15.77
N VAL A 62 -2.14 -6.70 -14.49
CA VAL A 62 -1.38 -5.68 -13.76
C VAL A 62 -0.06 -5.36 -14.48
N LEU A 63 0.67 -6.38 -14.93
CA LEU A 63 1.92 -6.19 -15.70
C LEU A 63 1.68 -5.42 -17.01
N ARG A 64 0.52 -5.57 -17.64
CA ARG A 64 0.14 -4.75 -18.80
C ARG A 64 -0.06 -3.29 -18.40
N LEU A 65 -0.76 -3.01 -17.30
CA LEU A 65 -0.97 -1.64 -16.82
C LEU A 65 0.35 -0.94 -16.45
N ILE A 66 1.33 -1.69 -15.93
CA ILE A 66 2.68 -1.17 -15.69
C ILE A 66 3.35 -0.77 -17.01
N LYS A 67 3.23 -1.58 -18.07
CA LYS A 67 3.78 -1.27 -19.42
C LYS A 67 3.07 -0.10 -20.09
N GLU A 68 1.84 0.19 -19.69
CA GLU A 68 1.04 1.33 -20.16
C GLU A 68 1.27 2.60 -19.32
N ASP A 69 2.27 2.59 -18.43
CA ASP A 69 2.61 3.69 -17.52
C ASP A 69 1.46 4.13 -16.58
N LYS A 70 0.48 3.24 -16.34
CA LYS A 70 -0.63 3.50 -15.41
C LYS A 70 -0.28 3.23 -13.95
N ILE A 71 0.79 2.46 -13.72
CA ILE A 71 1.36 2.15 -12.40
C ILE A 71 2.84 2.47 -12.46
N SER A 72 3.32 3.33 -11.57
CA SER A 72 4.71 3.77 -11.54
C SER A 72 5.60 2.76 -10.82
N VAL A 73 6.69 2.34 -11.45
CA VAL A 73 7.72 1.52 -10.79
C VAL A 73 8.82 2.43 -10.24
N ARG A 74 9.18 2.24 -8.99
CA ARG A 74 10.19 3.04 -8.28
C ARG A 74 11.31 2.16 -7.74
N GLU A 75 12.53 2.67 -7.85
CA GLU A 75 13.70 2.06 -7.21
C GLU A 75 13.65 2.35 -5.70
N VAL A 76 13.91 1.31 -4.89
CA VAL A 76 14.01 1.45 -3.44
C VAL A 76 15.46 1.33 -3.03
N ILE A 77 15.98 2.39 -2.43
CA ILE A 77 17.33 2.40 -1.86
C ILE A 77 17.27 1.59 -0.55
N SER A 78 18.02 0.47 -0.49
CA SER A 78 18.11 -0.34 0.71
C SER A 78 18.63 0.50 1.88
N ILE A 79 17.82 0.69 2.90
CA ILE A 79 18.23 1.35 4.14
C ILE A 79 19.08 0.35 4.91
N SER A 80 20.28 0.79 5.35
CA SER A 80 21.38 -0.01 5.90
C SER A 80 20.99 -1.03 6.97
N GLU A 81 21.77 -2.09 7.04
CA GLU A 81 21.71 -3.33 7.85
C GLU A 81 21.51 -3.19 9.38
N THR A 82 21.44 -2.00 9.94
CA THR A 82 21.32 -1.79 11.39
C THR A 82 19.92 -2.06 11.95
N GLU A 83 18.90 -2.21 11.11
CA GLU A 83 17.50 -2.43 11.51
C GLU A 83 17.07 -3.91 11.46
N SER A 84 17.96 -4.82 11.08
CA SER A 84 17.66 -6.20 10.65
C SER A 84 17.06 -7.16 11.70
N ARG A 85 16.91 -6.79 12.96
CA ARG A 85 16.35 -7.73 13.97
C ARG A 85 14.82 -7.79 14.00
N VAL A 86 14.13 -6.74 13.57
CA VAL A 86 12.67 -6.70 13.51
C VAL A 86 12.18 -7.06 12.10
N GLU A 87 12.99 -6.76 11.09
CA GLU A 87 12.71 -6.97 9.67
C GLU A 87 12.64 -8.45 9.25
N SER A 88 13.30 -9.36 9.99
CA SER A 88 13.37 -10.80 9.66
C SER A 88 12.02 -11.55 9.68
N ARG A 89 10.92 -10.88 9.96
CA ARG A 89 9.56 -11.46 10.04
C ARG A 89 8.57 -10.89 9.05
N VAL A 90 8.99 -9.96 8.20
CA VAL A 90 8.19 -9.34 7.15
C VAL A 90 8.76 -9.78 5.82
N ASP A 91 7.91 -10.04 4.86
CA ASP A 91 8.31 -10.40 3.51
C ASP A 91 9.10 -9.25 2.86
N ALA A 92 10.04 -9.59 1.97
CA ALA A 92 10.88 -8.62 1.28
C ALA A 92 10.06 -7.65 0.42
N GLY A 93 8.96 -8.11 -0.18
CA GLY A 93 8.02 -7.29 -0.94
C GLY A 93 7.34 -6.24 -0.08
N GLU A 94 6.80 -6.67 1.07
CA GLU A 94 6.13 -5.79 2.04
C GLU A 94 7.08 -4.74 2.62
N MET A 95 8.31 -5.16 2.97
CA MET A 95 9.35 -4.23 3.45
C MET A 95 9.74 -3.22 2.39
N SER A 96 9.87 -3.64 1.14
CA SER A 96 10.17 -2.73 0.04
C SER A 96 9.06 -1.71 -0.18
N CYS A 97 7.79 -2.11 -0.08
CA CYS A 97 6.65 -1.21 -0.15
C CYS A 97 6.68 -0.18 1.00
N LEU A 98 6.93 -0.63 2.23
CA LEU A 98 7.07 0.27 3.37
C LEU A 98 8.25 1.23 3.22
N ASN A 99 9.39 0.76 2.71
CA ASN A 99 10.56 1.58 2.45
C ASN A 99 10.31 2.60 1.34
N LEU A 100 9.57 2.23 0.28
CA LEU A 100 9.12 3.17 -0.74
C LEU A 100 8.24 4.27 -0.17
N CYS A 101 7.27 3.92 0.68
CA CYS A 101 6.45 4.90 1.40
C CYS A 101 7.31 5.89 2.20
N ARG A 102 8.37 5.40 2.84
CA ARG A 102 9.30 6.24 3.62
C ARG A 102 10.17 7.13 2.74
N GLN A 103 10.74 6.56 1.69
CA GLN A 103 11.64 7.25 0.75
C GLN A 103 10.93 8.40 0.06
N GLU A 104 9.76 8.13 -0.52
CA GLU A 104 8.98 9.09 -1.30
C GLU A 104 7.99 9.90 -0.45
N GLN A 105 7.93 9.64 0.86
CA GLN A 105 6.99 10.29 1.80
C GLN A 105 5.51 10.04 1.43
N ILE A 106 5.21 8.92 0.79
CA ILE A 106 3.86 8.53 0.43
C ILE A 106 3.13 8.06 1.69
N PRO A 107 1.97 8.65 2.02
CA PRO A 107 1.33 8.41 3.32
C PRO A 107 0.46 7.16 3.37
N ILE A 108 0.23 6.48 2.24
CA ILE A 108 -0.72 5.37 2.14
C ILE A 108 -0.02 4.14 1.58
N LEU A 109 -0.08 3.03 2.33
CA LEU A 109 0.28 1.69 1.88
C LEU A 109 -0.98 0.85 1.78
N VAL A 110 -1.21 0.24 0.62
CA VAL A 110 -2.32 -0.68 0.37
C VAL A 110 -1.77 -2.10 0.36
N THR A 111 -2.24 -2.93 1.28
CA THR A 111 -1.90 -4.35 1.39
C THR A 111 -3.14 -5.17 1.69
N ASP A 112 -3.17 -6.38 1.21
CA ASP A 112 -4.23 -7.36 1.44
C ASP A 112 -3.72 -8.50 2.37
N ASP A 113 -2.45 -8.48 2.78
CA ASP A 113 -1.93 -9.42 3.75
C ASP A 113 -2.17 -8.95 5.20
N TRP A 114 -3.30 -9.38 5.75
CA TRP A 114 -3.67 -9.10 7.13
C TRP A 114 -2.67 -9.68 8.16
N ARG A 115 -1.83 -10.66 7.79
CA ARG A 115 -0.83 -11.26 8.67
C ARG A 115 0.37 -10.34 8.84
N ALA A 116 0.73 -9.63 7.78
CA ALA A 116 1.80 -8.65 7.81
C ALA A 116 1.39 -7.36 8.54
N LEU A 117 0.10 -7.02 8.52
CA LEU A 117 -0.43 -5.75 9.00
C LEU A 117 0.04 -5.35 10.41
N PRO A 118 -0.05 -6.21 11.47
CA PRO A 118 0.42 -5.83 12.81
C PRO A 118 1.91 -5.47 12.83
N LYS A 119 2.69 -6.15 12.01
CA LYS A 119 4.14 -5.97 11.93
C LYS A 119 4.50 -4.69 11.20
N LEU A 120 3.86 -4.44 10.07
CA LEU A 120 4.02 -3.19 9.32
C LEU A 120 3.66 -1.96 10.17
N ILE A 121 2.59 -2.06 10.98
CA ILE A 121 2.21 -1.02 11.94
C ILE A 121 3.31 -0.84 12.99
N GLU A 122 3.79 -1.91 13.62
CA GLU A 122 4.87 -1.85 14.61
C GLU A 122 6.11 -1.15 14.05
N ILE A 123 6.56 -1.56 12.87
CA ILE A 123 7.73 -0.97 12.20
C ILE A 123 7.49 0.50 11.86
N SER A 124 6.30 0.86 11.39
CA SER A 124 5.98 2.26 11.07
C SER A 124 5.97 3.17 12.29
N LEU A 125 5.55 2.67 13.45
CA LEU A 125 5.51 3.42 14.71
C LEU A 125 6.91 3.65 15.31
N ILE A 126 7.83 2.68 15.20
CA ILE A 126 9.20 2.78 15.72
C ILE A 126 9.93 3.97 15.07
N HIS A 127 9.65 4.26 13.81
CA HIS A 127 10.37 5.29 13.04
C HIS A 127 9.80 6.71 13.18
N LYS A 128 8.89 6.97 14.13
CA LYS A 128 8.36 8.30 14.50
C LYS A 128 8.01 9.23 13.33
N ARG A 129 7.69 8.72 12.14
CA ARG A 129 7.36 9.54 10.98
C ARG A 129 5.86 9.65 10.76
N ARG A 130 5.49 10.72 10.09
CA ARG A 130 4.12 11.19 9.81
C ARG A 130 3.20 10.04 9.42
N SER A 131 1.98 10.12 9.85
CA SER A 131 0.88 9.17 9.72
C SER A 131 0.93 8.34 8.44
N LEU A 132 1.32 7.06 8.55
CA LEU A 132 1.16 6.09 7.49
C LEU A 132 -0.20 5.42 7.66
N CYS A 133 -1.04 5.50 6.65
CA CYS A 133 -2.30 4.76 6.58
C CYS A 133 -2.04 3.45 5.85
N ILE A 134 -2.35 2.32 6.48
CA ILE A 134 -2.29 1.01 5.86
C ILE A 134 -3.72 0.57 5.60
N CYS A 135 -4.06 0.34 4.33
CA CYS A 135 -5.40 0.00 3.90
C CYS A 135 -5.43 -1.45 3.37
N ASP A 136 -6.36 -2.25 3.89
CA ASP A 136 -6.75 -3.53 3.30
C ASP A 136 -7.94 -3.28 2.37
N PRO A 137 -7.83 -3.56 1.06
CA PRO A 137 -8.91 -3.31 0.11
C PRO A 137 -10.16 -4.17 0.36
N ARG A 138 -10.06 -5.20 1.20
CA ARG A 138 -11.18 -6.06 1.60
C ARG A 138 -11.81 -5.66 2.91
N SER A 139 -11.17 -4.78 3.68
CA SER A 139 -11.66 -4.33 4.98
C SER A 139 -12.44 -3.03 4.85
N THR A 140 -13.55 -2.94 5.57
CA THR A 140 -14.26 -1.67 5.77
C THR A 140 -13.62 -0.82 6.87
N GLU A 141 -12.65 -1.37 7.60
CA GLU A 141 -11.91 -0.70 8.66
C GLU A 141 -10.55 -0.22 8.15
N GLN A 142 -10.32 1.08 8.20
CA GLN A 142 -9.03 1.68 7.91
C GLN A 142 -8.16 1.64 9.16
N THR A 143 -7.04 0.92 9.09
CA THR A 143 -6.05 0.92 10.18
C THR A 143 -5.00 1.98 9.87
N CYS A 144 -5.14 3.15 10.47
CA CYS A 144 -4.17 4.24 10.34
C CYS A 144 -3.17 4.20 11.50
N ALA A 145 -1.93 3.78 11.22
CA ALA A 145 -0.85 3.89 12.19
C ALA A 145 -0.45 5.37 12.33
N GLY A 146 -0.79 5.97 13.48
CA GLY A 146 -0.36 7.32 13.83
C GLY A 146 -1.37 8.46 13.64
N LEU A 147 -2.58 8.22 13.14
CA LEU A 147 -3.65 9.19 13.23
C LEU A 147 -4.29 9.10 14.62
N ARG A 148 -3.86 10.00 15.51
CA ARG A 148 -4.66 10.34 16.69
C ARG A 148 -5.85 11.14 16.16
N TRP A 149 -7.00 10.49 15.98
CA TRP A 149 -8.26 11.20 15.86
C TRP A 149 -8.43 11.99 17.16
N HIS A 150 -8.18 13.30 17.13
CA HIS A 150 -8.80 14.17 18.11
C HIS A 150 -10.30 14.07 17.83
N SER A 151 -10.98 13.18 18.58
CA SER A 151 -12.42 13.29 18.73
C SER A 151 -12.70 14.76 19.05
N GLN A 152 -13.44 15.42 18.18
CA GLN A 152 -14.00 16.72 18.51
C GLN A 152 -14.66 16.59 19.87
N PRO A 153 -14.48 17.56 20.79
CA PRO A 153 -15.16 17.52 22.07
C PRO A 153 -16.66 17.40 21.75
N GLU A 154 -17.31 16.38 22.32
CA GLU A 154 -18.75 16.28 22.26
C GLU A 154 -19.35 17.61 22.74
N PRO A 155 -20.28 18.22 22.00
CA PRO A 155 -21.00 19.38 22.51
C PRO A 155 -21.71 18.96 23.80
N ASP A 156 -21.46 19.72 24.87
CA ASP A 156 -22.03 19.56 26.21
C ASP A 156 -23.51 19.13 26.11
N ARG A 157 -23.80 17.89 26.50
CA ARG A 157 -25.17 17.51 26.80
C ARG A 157 -25.56 18.14 28.12
N PRO A 158 -26.59 18.99 28.18
CA PRO A 158 -27.07 19.49 29.44
C PRO A 158 -27.63 18.33 30.25
N TYR A 159 -27.10 18.15 31.44
CA TYR A 159 -27.69 17.28 32.47
C TYR A 159 -29.13 17.69 32.73
N ARG A 160 -30.05 16.76 32.56
CA ARG A 160 -31.34 16.71 33.26
C ARG A 160 -31.47 15.38 33.97
#